data_10f0ec539fa81198f2c226081217565c
#
_entry.id   10f0ec539fa81198f2c226081217565c
#
_cell.length_a   1.000
_cell.length_b   1.000
_cell.length_c   1.000
_cell.angle_alpha   90.00
_cell.angle_beta   90.00
_cell.angle_gamma   90.00
#
_symmetry.space_group_name_H-M   'P 1'
#
loop_
_entity.id
_entity.type
_entity.pdbx_description
1 polymer ?
#
loop_
_entity_poly.entity_id
_entity_poly.type
_entity_poly.pdbx_seq_one_letter_code
_entity_poly.pdbx_strand_id
1 'polypeptide(L)'
;MFTINVTDLTDDNTQAKIQLAWENTSVKFGVKVDFDSKIMAAIERGTTQTAPNTYIAAARYYLDTNKDLKKALEWVNLGIANGDPNAFWNHHLKARIQKAAGDKAGAKVTAQKSLELAKKAEDDFGYIKQNEDLIKSL
;
A
#
# COMPACT_ATOMS: atom_id res chain seq x y z
N MET A 1 36.42 23.99 -6.37
CA MET A 1 35.55 23.47 -5.27
C MET A 1 34.98 22.11 -5.71
N PHE A 2 34.97 21.10 -4.81
CA PHE A 2 34.42 19.77 -5.09
C PHE A 2 32.99 19.67 -4.53
N THR A 3 32.04 19.18 -5.32
CA THR A 3 30.63 19.00 -4.91
C THR A 3 30.12 17.63 -5.30
N ILE A 4 29.20 17.10 -4.46
CA ILE A 4 28.46 15.86 -4.72
C ILE A 4 26.98 16.21 -4.70
N ASN A 5 26.27 15.89 -5.78
CA ASN A 5 24.85 16.13 -5.92
C ASN A 5 24.11 14.84 -6.25
N VAL A 6 22.89 14.70 -5.75
CA VAL A 6 21.95 13.71 -6.25
C VAL A 6 21.03 14.40 -7.27
N THR A 7 20.98 13.86 -8.48
CA THR A 7 20.23 14.43 -9.61
C THR A 7 19.41 13.36 -10.31
N ASP A 8 18.50 13.77 -11.16
CA ASP A 8 17.74 12.89 -12.06
C ASP A 8 17.02 11.75 -11.30
N LEU A 9 16.40 12.09 -10.15
CA LEU A 9 15.56 11.16 -9.39
C LEU A 9 14.31 10.84 -10.18
N THR A 10 14.00 9.54 -10.33
CA THR A 10 12.76 9.09 -10.98
C THR A 10 11.55 9.24 -10.05
N ASP A 11 10.33 9.40 -10.63
CA ASP A 11 9.09 9.59 -9.87
C ASP A 11 8.77 8.41 -8.94
N ASP A 12 9.22 7.21 -9.31
CA ASP A 12 9.10 5.99 -8.50
C ASP A 12 10.22 5.81 -7.47
N ASN A 13 11.16 6.75 -7.39
CA ASN A 13 12.33 6.75 -6.50
C ASN A 13 13.23 5.50 -6.64
N THR A 14 13.19 4.80 -7.78
CA THR A 14 14.02 3.60 -8.01
C THR A 14 15.38 3.91 -8.60
N GLN A 15 15.55 5.08 -9.22
CA GLN A 15 16.80 5.47 -9.87
C GLN A 15 17.14 6.93 -9.56
N ALA A 16 18.42 7.19 -9.44
CA ALA A 16 18.98 8.53 -9.33
C ALA A 16 20.35 8.56 -9.99
N LYS A 17 20.89 9.76 -10.22
CA LYS A 17 22.29 9.92 -10.59
C LYS A 17 23.04 10.64 -9.50
N ILE A 18 24.25 10.18 -9.19
CA ILE A 18 25.22 10.89 -8.37
C ILE A 18 26.14 11.65 -9.32
N GLN A 19 26.20 12.95 -9.14
CA GLN A 19 27.08 13.84 -9.86
C GLN A 19 28.24 14.25 -8.94
N LEU A 20 29.45 14.02 -9.42
CA LEU A 20 30.68 14.56 -8.84
C LEU A 20 31.13 15.70 -9.75
N ALA A 21 31.34 16.89 -9.17
CA ALA A 21 31.77 18.06 -9.94
C ALA A 21 32.95 18.76 -9.24
N TRP A 22 33.97 19.09 -10.00
CA TRP A 22 35.12 19.86 -9.55
C TRP A 22 35.65 20.71 -10.70
N GLU A 23 35.88 21.97 -10.43
CA GLU A 23 36.31 22.97 -11.40
C GLU A 23 35.43 22.93 -12.68
N ASN A 24 35.98 22.58 -13.82
CA ASN A 24 35.30 22.47 -15.09
C ASN A 24 34.97 21.03 -15.49
N THR A 25 35.10 20.08 -14.56
CA THR A 25 34.85 18.65 -14.81
C THR A 25 33.66 18.18 -14.00
N SER A 26 32.80 17.38 -14.63
CA SER A 26 31.67 16.72 -13.98
C SER A 26 31.52 15.29 -14.48
N VAL A 27 31.32 14.37 -13.57
CA VAL A 27 31.03 12.96 -13.85
C VAL A 27 29.72 12.58 -13.20
N LYS A 28 28.85 11.88 -13.94
CA LYS A 28 27.58 11.33 -13.43
C LYS A 28 27.60 9.81 -13.56
N PHE A 29 27.13 9.12 -12.52
CA PHE A 29 26.87 7.68 -12.58
C PHE A 29 25.49 7.36 -12.03
N GLY A 30 24.82 6.38 -12.62
CA GLY A 30 23.50 5.95 -12.21
C GLY A 30 23.56 5.09 -10.97
N VAL A 31 22.61 5.31 -10.06
CA VAL A 31 22.33 4.45 -8.92
C VAL A 31 20.91 3.92 -9.08
N LYS A 32 20.76 2.59 -8.99
CA LYS A 32 19.44 1.92 -9.01
C LYS A 32 19.24 1.20 -7.69
N VAL A 33 18.05 1.36 -7.11
CA VAL A 33 17.65 0.65 -5.90
C VAL A 33 16.53 -0.32 -6.26
N ASP A 34 16.77 -1.59 -6.03
CA ASP A 34 15.72 -2.63 -6.09
C ASP A 34 15.19 -2.87 -4.68
N PHE A 35 14.25 -2.02 -4.27
CA PHE A 35 13.54 -2.22 -3.00
C PHE A 35 12.35 -3.17 -3.14
N ASP A 36 11.78 -3.31 -4.35
CA ASP A 36 10.63 -4.18 -4.60
C ASP A 36 10.95 -5.64 -4.29
N SER A 37 12.05 -6.17 -4.81
CA SER A 37 12.50 -7.55 -4.51
C SER A 37 12.71 -7.80 -3.02
N LYS A 38 13.25 -6.81 -2.29
CA LYS A 38 13.44 -6.91 -0.83
C LYS A 38 12.12 -6.92 -0.08
N ILE A 39 11.18 -6.05 -0.47
CA ILE A 39 9.83 -5.99 0.12
C ILE A 39 9.09 -7.30 -0.18
N MET A 40 9.12 -7.78 -1.43
CA MET A 40 8.48 -9.03 -1.81
C MET A 40 8.99 -10.22 -1.00
N ALA A 41 10.31 -10.34 -0.85
CA ALA A 41 10.93 -11.38 -0.01
C ALA A 41 10.56 -11.25 1.48
N ALA A 42 10.38 -10.02 1.99
CA ALA A 42 9.94 -9.79 3.36
C ALA A 42 8.46 -10.16 3.55
N ILE A 43 7.59 -9.82 2.59
CA ILE A 43 6.18 -10.21 2.57
C ILE A 43 6.06 -11.74 2.56
N GLU A 44 6.78 -12.42 1.67
CA GLU A 44 6.73 -13.87 1.53
C GLU A 44 7.16 -14.59 2.82
N ARG A 45 8.21 -14.12 3.47
CA ARG A 45 8.64 -14.65 4.77
C ARG A 45 7.63 -14.34 5.88
N GLY A 46 7.05 -13.13 5.89
CA GLY A 46 6.11 -12.70 6.93
C GLY A 46 4.75 -13.39 6.83
N THR A 47 4.28 -13.71 5.61
CA THR A 47 2.98 -14.39 5.42
C THR A 47 3.01 -15.88 5.77
N THR A 48 4.18 -16.46 6.00
CA THR A 48 4.30 -17.80 6.58
C THR A 48 4.19 -17.83 8.11
N GLN A 49 4.28 -16.66 8.75
CA GLN A 49 4.17 -16.49 10.21
C GLN A 49 2.94 -15.62 10.53
N THR A 50 1.86 -16.20 10.74
CA THR A 50 0.49 -15.91 11.18
C THR A 50 0.15 -14.60 11.93
N ALA A 51 0.91 -13.52 11.88
CA ALA A 51 0.52 -12.24 12.45
C ALA A 51 -0.52 -11.53 11.53
N PRO A 52 -1.74 -11.23 12.00
CA PRO A 52 -2.81 -10.62 11.17
C PRO A 52 -2.36 -9.34 10.45
N ASN A 53 -1.58 -8.50 11.13
CA ASN A 53 -1.08 -7.25 10.57
C ASN A 53 -0.10 -7.45 9.40
N THR A 54 0.61 -8.58 9.33
CA THR A 54 1.49 -8.90 8.19
C THR A 54 0.67 -9.14 6.93
N TYR A 55 -0.45 -9.85 7.02
CA TYR A 55 -1.38 -10.04 5.90
C TYR A 55 -1.99 -8.71 5.44
N ILE A 56 -2.37 -7.84 6.37
CA ILE A 56 -2.92 -6.50 6.06
C ILE A 56 -1.88 -5.63 5.34
N ALA A 57 -0.64 -5.62 5.83
CA ALA A 57 0.45 -4.85 5.21
C ALA A 57 0.78 -5.37 3.80
N ALA A 58 0.83 -6.69 3.62
CA ALA A 58 1.05 -7.32 2.33
C ALA A 58 -0.08 -6.99 1.32
N ALA A 59 -1.34 -7.10 1.76
CA ALA A 59 -2.51 -6.76 0.94
C ALA A 59 -2.48 -5.30 0.49
N ARG A 60 -2.14 -4.38 1.39
CA ARG A 60 -1.99 -2.95 1.09
C ARG A 60 -0.90 -2.72 0.04
N TYR A 61 0.28 -3.31 0.23
CA TYR A 61 1.38 -3.18 -0.72
C TYR A 61 1.00 -3.65 -2.13
N TYR A 62 0.28 -4.78 -2.23
CA TYR A 62 -0.19 -5.30 -3.52
C TYR A 62 -1.21 -4.39 -4.19
N LEU A 63 -2.11 -3.76 -3.41
CA LEU A 63 -3.04 -2.76 -3.93
C LEU A 63 -2.29 -1.53 -4.45
N ASP A 64 -1.40 -0.96 -3.64
CA ASP A 64 -0.74 0.31 -3.92
C ASP A 64 0.28 0.19 -5.08
N THR A 65 0.83 -1.00 -5.30
CA THR A 65 1.76 -1.31 -6.41
C THR A 65 1.08 -2.01 -7.59
N ASN A 66 -0.25 -2.11 -7.58
CA ASN A 66 -1.05 -2.74 -8.64
C ASN A 66 -0.58 -4.16 -9.02
N LYS A 67 -0.23 -4.96 -8.01
CA LYS A 67 0.17 -6.37 -8.16
C LYS A 67 -1.07 -7.29 -8.23
N ASP A 68 -0.90 -8.58 -7.93
CA ASP A 68 -2.00 -9.57 -7.94
C ASP A 68 -3.09 -9.21 -6.91
N LEU A 69 -4.20 -8.62 -7.39
CA LEU A 69 -5.32 -8.20 -6.57
C LEU A 69 -6.12 -9.40 -5.99
N LYS A 70 -6.06 -10.58 -6.60
CA LYS A 70 -6.67 -11.79 -6.03
C LYS A 70 -5.93 -12.21 -4.78
N LYS A 71 -4.60 -12.21 -4.83
CA LYS A 71 -3.76 -12.50 -3.68
C LYS A 71 -3.87 -11.44 -2.59
N ALA A 72 -3.99 -10.16 -2.97
CA ALA A 72 -4.28 -9.08 -2.03
C ALA A 72 -5.62 -9.30 -1.30
N LEU A 73 -6.66 -9.75 -2.02
CA LEU A 73 -7.97 -10.03 -1.45
C LEU A 73 -7.93 -11.23 -0.50
N GLU A 74 -7.19 -12.28 -0.83
CA GLU A 74 -6.96 -13.42 0.04
C GLU A 74 -6.30 -12.98 1.36
N TRP A 75 -5.21 -12.22 1.28
CA TRP A 75 -4.49 -11.76 2.47
C TRP A 75 -5.30 -10.80 3.35
N VAL A 76 -6.03 -9.84 2.75
CA VAL A 76 -6.86 -8.97 3.58
C VAL A 76 -7.98 -9.75 4.29
N ASN A 77 -8.51 -10.80 3.67
CA ASN A 77 -9.49 -11.68 4.31
C ASN A 77 -8.86 -12.45 5.49
N LEU A 78 -7.65 -13.01 5.30
CA LEU A 78 -6.90 -13.69 6.37
C LEU A 78 -6.56 -12.72 7.52
N GLY A 79 -6.15 -11.50 7.18
CA GLY A 79 -5.85 -10.47 8.18
C GLY A 79 -7.06 -10.05 9.01
N ILE A 80 -8.24 -9.96 8.39
CA ILE A 80 -9.51 -9.66 9.09
C ILE A 80 -9.95 -10.87 9.93
N ALA A 81 -9.89 -12.10 9.38
CA ALA A 81 -10.34 -13.30 10.05
C ALA A 81 -9.52 -13.65 11.30
N ASN A 82 -8.22 -13.40 11.27
CA ASN A 82 -7.29 -13.70 12.36
C ASN A 82 -6.99 -12.50 13.27
N GLY A 83 -7.50 -11.30 12.94
CA GLY A 83 -7.30 -10.07 13.68
C GLY A 83 -8.57 -9.57 14.36
N ASP A 84 -8.65 -8.23 14.54
CA ASP A 84 -9.85 -7.59 15.08
C ASP A 84 -10.93 -7.47 13.97
N PRO A 85 -12.08 -8.14 14.13
CA PRO A 85 -13.18 -8.07 13.17
C PRO A 85 -13.85 -6.69 13.09
N ASN A 86 -13.62 -5.82 14.09
CA ASN A 86 -14.16 -4.46 14.17
C ASN A 86 -13.18 -3.41 13.62
N ALA A 87 -12.00 -3.81 13.19
CA ALA A 87 -11.01 -2.91 12.58
C ALA A 87 -11.54 -2.37 11.24
N PHE A 88 -12.31 -1.26 11.30
CA PHE A 88 -12.96 -0.65 10.14
C PHE A 88 -11.97 -0.27 9.03
N TRP A 89 -10.74 0.12 9.36
CA TRP A 89 -9.67 0.41 8.40
C TRP A 89 -9.29 -0.83 7.55
N ASN A 90 -9.38 -2.05 8.09
CA ASN A 90 -9.13 -3.28 7.34
C ASN A 90 -10.28 -3.58 6.37
N HIS A 91 -11.52 -3.33 6.77
CA HIS A 91 -12.69 -3.43 5.87
C HIS A 91 -12.62 -2.36 4.76
N HIS A 92 -12.19 -1.15 5.07
CA HIS A 92 -11.96 -0.11 4.06
C HIS A 92 -10.90 -0.56 3.03
N LEU A 93 -9.76 -1.11 3.50
CA LEU A 93 -8.74 -1.66 2.61
C LEU A 93 -9.31 -2.77 1.71
N LYS A 94 -10.07 -3.70 2.27
CA LYS A 94 -10.73 -4.75 1.49
C LYS A 94 -11.65 -4.17 0.41
N ALA A 95 -12.46 -3.18 0.73
CA ALA A 95 -13.34 -2.52 -0.23
C ALA A 95 -12.56 -1.85 -1.37
N ARG A 96 -11.42 -1.22 -1.08
CA ARG A 96 -10.52 -0.65 -2.10
C ARG A 96 -9.94 -1.72 -3.02
N ILE A 97 -9.53 -2.86 -2.47
CA ILE A 97 -9.00 -4.00 -3.26
C ILE A 97 -10.10 -4.55 -4.17
N GLN A 98 -11.32 -4.75 -3.65
CA GLN A 98 -12.47 -5.22 -4.43
C GLN A 98 -12.81 -4.26 -5.58
N LYS A 99 -12.83 -2.95 -5.31
CA LYS A 99 -13.03 -1.92 -6.35
C LYS A 99 -11.95 -2.03 -7.43
N ALA A 100 -10.69 -2.11 -7.06
CA ALA A 100 -9.57 -2.24 -8.00
C ALA A 100 -9.65 -3.53 -8.82
N ALA A 101 -10.14 -4.62 -8.22
CA ALA A 101 -10.38 -5.91 -8.89
C ALA A 101 -11.66 -5.93 -9.76
N GLY A 102 -12.44 -4.84 -9.80
CA GLY A 102 -13.68 -4.72 -10.58
C GLY A 102 -14.95 -5.23 -9.87
N ASP A 103 -14.84 -5.75 -8.65
CA ASP A 103 -15.99 -6.17 -7.82
C ASP A 103 -16.61 -4.95 -7.12
N LYS A 104 -17.33 -4.14 -7.89
CA LYS A 104 -18.01 -2.93 -7.37
C LYS A 104 -19.12 -3.26 -6.38
N ALA A 105 -19.86 -4.35 -6.59
CA ALA A 105 -20.95 -4.75 -5.70
C ALA A 105 -20.38 -5.18 -4.33
N GLY A 106 -19.39 -6.05 -4.29
CA GLY A 106 -18.71 -6.45 -3.06
C GLY A 106 -18.01 -5.29 -2.37
N ALA A 107 -17.36 -4.40 -3.14
CA ALA A 107 -16.73 -3.18 -2.60
C ALA A 107 -17.73 -2.29 -1.86
N LYS A 108 -18.94 -2.10 -2.43
CA LYS A 108 -20.01 -1.31 -1.81
C LYS A 108 -20.46 -1.89 -0.47
N VAL A 109 -20.73 -3.19 -0.43
CA VAL A 109 -21.14 -3.89 0.80
C VAL A 109 -20.04 -3.79 1.88
N THR A 110 -18.79 -4.02 1.48
CA THR A 110 -17.66 -3.98 2.41
C THR A 110 -17.39 -2.56 2.92
N ALA A 111 -17.51 -1.53 2.06
CA ALA A 111 -17.36 -0.13 2.47
C ALA A 111 -18.49 0.32 3.41
N GLN A 112 -19.73 -0.14 3.20
CA GLN A 112 -20.85 0.10 4.12
C GLN A 112 -20.58 -0.50 5.50
N LYS A 113 -20.07 -1.75 5.55
CA LYS A 113 -19.66 -2.37 6.82
C LYS A 113 -18.57 -1.56 7.52
N SER A 114 -17.54 -1.12 6.78
CA SER A 114 -16.50 -0.25 7.33
C SER A 114 -17.07 1.06 7.89
N LEU A 115 -17.98 1.70 7.15
CA LEU A 115 -18.66 2.93 7.57
C LEU A 115 -19.45 2.75 8.87
N GLU A 116 -20.21 1.65 8.99
CA GLU A 116 -20.98 1.35 10.19
C GLU A 116 -20.08 1.12 11.42
N LEU A 117 -18.96 0.43 11.24
CA LEU A 117 -17.98 0.21 12.30
C LEU A 117 -17.29 1.52 12.71
N ALA A 118 -16.89 2.35 11.75
CA ALA A 118 -16.29 3.65 12.01
C ALA A 118 -17.22 4.59 12.77
N LYS A 119 -18.54 4.58 12.48
CA LYS A 119 -19.56 5.36 13.20
C LYS A 119 -19.75 4.95 14.66
N LYS A 120 -19.34 3.73 15.02
CA LYS A 120 -19.43 3.21 16.40
C LYS A 120 -18.14 3.40 17.20
N ALA A 121 -17.06 3.77 16.55
CA ALA A 121 -15.76 3.99 17.18
C ALA A 121 -15.74 5.37 17.89
N GLU A 122 -14.93 5.49 18.92
CA GLU A 122 -14.70 6.77 19.62
C GLU A 122 -13.99 7.77 18.70
N ASP A 123 -13.06 7.28 17.86
CA ASP A 123 -12.40 8.06 16.84
C ASP A 123 -12.46 7.28 15.52
N ASP A 124 -12.99 7.92 14.48
CA ASP A 124 -13.11 7.34 13.14
C ASP A 124 -11.88 7.57 12.26
N PHE A 125 -10.89 8.34 12.71
CA PHE A 125 -9.67 8.70 11.95
C PHE A 125 -9.96 9.17 10.52
N GLY A 126 -11.13 9.77 10.28
CA GLY A 126 -11.59 10.22 8.97
C GLY A 126 -12.13 9.11 8.05
N TYR A 127 -12.30 7.89 8.55
CA TYR A 127 -12.80 6.77 7.73
C TYR A 127 -14.29 6.87 7.41
N ILE A 128 -15.10 7.62 8.17
CA ILE A 128 -16.49 7.91 7.80
C ILE A 128 -16.50 8.57 6.41
N LYS A 129 -15.80 9.68 6.28
CA LYS A 129 -15.72 10.41 5.00
C LYS A 129 -15.10 9.55 3.88
N GLN A 130 -14.00 8.85 4.16
CA GLN A 130 -13.33 8.01 3.18
C GLN A 130 -14.25 6.90 2.63
N ASN A 131 -15.07 6.27 3.48
CA ASN A 131 -16.02 5.25 3.04
C ASN A 131 -17.19 5.85 2.25
N GLU A 132 -17.71 7.01 2.64
CA GLU A 132 -18.75 7.71 1.88
C GLU A 132 -18.27 8.08 0.47
N ASP A 133 -17.05 8.62 0.37
CA ASP A 133 -16.44 8.96 -0.91
C ASP A 133 -16.16 7.71 -1.77
N LEU A 134 -15.70 6.62 -1.14
CA LEU A 134 -15.52 5.35 -1.83
C LEU A 134 -16.85 4.82 -2.40
N ILE A 135 -17.92 4.80 -1.59
CA ILE A 135 -19.25 4.34 -2.01
C ILE A 135 -19.80 5.17 -3.17
N LYS A 136 -19.63 6.50 -3.14
CA LYS A 136 -20.06 7.39 -4.23
C LYS A 136 -19.30 7.15 -5.54
N SER A 137 -18.09 6.62 -5.46
CA SER A 137 -17.19 6.40 -6.60
C SER A 137 -17.34 5.01 -7.27
N LEU A 138 -18.26 4.17 -6.79
CA LEU A 138 -18.54 2.81 -7.31
C LEU A 138 -19.67 2.82 -8.35
#